data_e9c37439e590a203354e303c993b8f2f
#
_entry.id   e9c37439e590a203354e303c993b8f2f
#
_cell.length_a   1.000
_cell.length_b   1.000
_cell.length_c   1.000
_cell.angle_alpha   90.00
_cell.angle_beta   90.00
_cell.angle_gamma   90.00
#
_symmetry.space_group_name_H-M   'P 1'
#
loop_
_entity.id
_entity.type
_entity.pdbx_description
1 polymer ?
#
loop_
_entity_poly.entity_id
_entity_poly.type
_entity_poly.pdbx_seq_one_letter_code
_entity_poly.pdbx_strand_id
1 'polypeptide(L)'
;MEYKMNFDVILVRYGELTTKGKNRNDFTRVLVNNIKNKLREYEKQYQLKKEFDRLFIELLDPTVSQPIINIVKNVFGSSSLSLAKRVDRDLTTIANCAITLVQYYQPDTFKLEVRRSDKTFPLTSTEIKQQLAPKILQQTNVKVDVHHPVLQIDVEIRHQFTYVFINKIKTIGGLPVGISGRGLVMLSGGIDSPVAAFLTMKRGMNVEYLHFATPPHTSEEALEKVKTLVQKLHHYTGQNQQRLHVVNFSMLQHELMHIPDASYRITIMRRMFYRIANILAAKWNCQAIITGESLGQVASQTIESINVINTVSPLPVLRPVLCFDKNEIIAIAKEIDTYQTSILPFEDCCSLFVPKNPVTKPRIAQAEFQEQNLMWQEIIDVIIRKNIKTYVIDRDEIYEES
;
A
#
# COMPACT_ATOMS: atom_id res chain seq x y z
N MET A 1 26.70 -21.60 -26.66
CA MET A 1 26.24 -21.99 -25.32
C MET A 1 25.43 -20.82 -24.80
N GLU A 2 24.13 -20.95 -24.64
CA GLU A 2 23.34 -19.92 -23.93
C GLU A 2 23.71 -19.96 -22.46
N TYR A 3 24.42 -18.95 -22.00
CA TYR A 3 24.73 -18.76 -20.58
C TYR A 3 23.44 -18.37 -19.84
N LYS A 4 22.67 -19.34 -19.44
CA LYS A 4 21.47 -19.10 -18.60
C LYS A 4 21.94 -18.79 -17.18
N MET A 5 21.88 -17.53 -16.77
CA MET A 5 22.22 -17.15 -15.40
C MET A 5 21.15 -17.68 -14.45
N ASN A 6 21.47 -18.70 -13.66
CA ASN A 6 20.56 -19.24 -12.63
C ASN A 6 20.77 -18.50 -11.31
N PHE A 7 19.97 -17.46 -11.10
CA PHE A 7 19.85 -16.85 -9.78
C PHE A 7 19.09 -17.80 -8.84
N ASP A 8 19.47 -17.79 -7.57
CA ASP A 8 18.94 -18.73 -6.57
C ASP A 8 18.39 -18.05 -5.30
N VAL A 9 18.48 -16.71 -5.22
CA VAL A 9 17.98 -15.99 -4.05
C VAL A 9 17.50 -14.58 -4.40
N ILE A 10 16.43 -14.14 -3.76
CA ILE A 10 16.01 -12.73 -3.78
C ILE A 10 16.36 -12.11 -2.42
N LEU A 11 17.20 -11.08 -2.46
CA LEU A 11 17.57 -10.28 -1.29
C LEU A 11 16.49 -9.22 -1.06
N VAL A 12 15.82 -9.25 0.08
CA VAL A 12 14.81 -8.24 0.47
C VAL A 12 15.42 -7.36 1.56
N ARG A 13 15.69 -6.10 1.24
CA ARG A 13 16.27 -5.16 2.21
C ARG A 13 15.18 -4.47 3.00
N TYR A 14 15.36 -4.46 4.31
CA TYR A 14 14.48 -3.70 5.20
C TYR A 14 14.70 -2.20 4.97
N GLY A 15 13.60 -1.44 4.88
CA GLY A 15 13.67 0.00 4.77
C GLY A 15 13.69 0.67 6.15
N GLU A 16 12.63 1.40 6.44
CA GLU A 16 12.41 2.10 7.71
C GLU A 16 12.49 1.18 8.96
N LEU A 17 12.30 -0.14 8.77
CA LEU A 17 12.42 -1.11 9.86
C LEU A 17 13.82 -1.19 10.46
N THR A 18 14.85 -0.81 9.72
CA THR A 18 16.23 -0.80 10.24
C THR A 18 16.44 0.21 11.36
N THR A 19 15.63 1.27 11.41
CA THR A 19 15.71 2.33 12.44
C THR A 19 14.88 2.01 13.69
N LYS A 20 14.12 0.91 13.68
CA LYS A 20 13.31 0.49 14.83
C LYS A 20 14.20 -0.17 15.90
N GLY A 21 14.11 0.29 17.13
CA GLY A 21 14.87 -0.24 18.26
C GLY A 21 14.41 -1.63 18.72
N LYS A 22 14.03 -1.75 19.99
CA LYS A 22 13.65 -3.03 20.63
C LYS A 22 12.47 -3.75 19.96
N ASN A 23 11.54 -3.04 19.35
CA ASN A 23 10.34 -3.60 18.68
C ASN A 23 10.57 -4.03 17.23
N ARG A 24 11.79 -3.95 16.69
CA ARG A 24 12.12 -4.32 15.32
C ARG A 24 11.68 -5.74 14.94
N ASN A 25 11.79 -6.67 15.88
CA ASN A 25 11.38 -8.06 15.64
C ASN A 25 9.90 -8.21 15.30
N ASP A 26 9.03 -7.38 15.87
CA ASP A 26 7.60 -7.40 15.56
C ASP A 26 7.35 -6.91 14.14
N PHE A 27 7.99 -5.81 13.74
CA PHE A 27 7.89 -5.31 12.37
C PHE A 27 8.37 -6.32 11.33
N THR A 28 9.53 -6.95 11.58
CA THR A 28 10.06 -7.96 10.65
C THR A 28 9.20 -9.22 10.62
N ARG A 29 8.59 -9.63 11.74
CA ARG A 29 7.65 -10.75 11.79
C ARG A 29 6.41 -10.47 10.95
N VAL A 30 5.82 -9.28 11.09
CA VAL A 30 4.65 -8.88 10.28
C VAL A 30 5.00 -8.81 8.80
N LEU A 31 6.16 -8.23 8.43
CA LEU A 31 6.62 -8.22 7.03
C LEU A 31 6.75 -9.64 6.45
N VAL A 32 7.41 -10.54 7.18
CA VAL A 32 7.60 -11.95 6.75
C VAL A 32 6.25 -12.63 6.54
N ASN A 33 5.29 -12.43 7.46
CA ASN A 33 3.96 -13.00 7.34
C ASN A 33 3.21 -12.42 6.13
N ASN A 34 3.29 -11.11 5.90
CA ASN A 34 2.66 -10.48 4.74
C ASN A 34 3.23 -11.01 3.42
N ILE A 35 4.56 -11.16 3.33
CA ILE A 35 5.20 -11.78 2.16
C ILE A 35 4.74 -13.23 1.99
N LYS A 36 4.70 -14.03 3.08
CA LYS A 36 4.27 -15.43 3.05
C LYS A 36 2.84 -15.57 2.54
N ASN A 37 1.92 -14.75 3.04
CA ASN A 37 0.53 -14.74 2.60
C ASN A 37 0.41 -14.42 1.10
N LYS A 38 1.16 -13.41 0.63
CA LYS A 38 1.16 -13.03 -0.80
C LYS A 38 1.79 -14.10 -1.72
N LEU A 39 2.76 -14.85 -1.21
CA LEU A 39 3.46 -15.92 -1.96
C LEU A 39 2.87 -17.31 -1.75
N ARG A 40 1.66 -17.45 -1.20
CA ARG A 40 1.04 -18.72 -0.88
C ARG A 40 0.98 -19.69 -2.06
N GLU A 41 0.77 -19.19 -3.28
CA GLU A 41 0.74 -20.01 -4.51
C GLU A 41 2.10 -20.64 -4.83
N TYR A 42 3.19 -20.04 -4.37
CA TYR A 42 4.56 -20.45 -4.59
C TYR A 42 5.17 -21.18 -3.39
N GLU A 43 4.37 -21.56 -2.37
CA GLU A 43 4.85 -22.05 -1.06
C GLU A 43 5.89 -23.16 -1.16
N LYS A 44 5.76 -24.07 -2.14
CA LYS A 44 6.69 -25.19 -2.36
C LYS A 44 7.93 -24.82 -3.20
N GLN A 45 8.01 -23.61 -3.73
CA GLN A 45 9.03 -23.19 -4.70
C GLN A 45 10.06 -22.21 -4.10
N TYR A 46 9.90 -21.84 -2.83
CA TYR A 46 10.84 -20.97 -2.13
C TYR A 46 10.93 -21.32 -0.64
N GLN A 47 12.00 -20.79 0.00
CA GLN A 47 12.15 -20.77 1.47
C GLN A 47 12.50 -19.36 1.95
N LEU A 48 11.98 -18.97 3.12
CA LEU A 48 12.28 -17.68 3.75
C LEU A 48 13.33 -17.86 4.84
N LYS A 49 14.45 -17.11 4.72
CA LYS A 49 15.48 -17.03 5.74
C LYS A 49 15.58 -15.60 6.25
N LYS A 50 15.16 -15.38 7.50
CA LYS A 50 15.22 -14.06 8.15
C LYS A 50 16.60 -13.88 8.77
N GLU A 51 17.26 -12.75 8.45
CA GLU A 51 18.46 -12.28 9.14
C GLU A 51 18.23 -10.91 9.79
N PHE A 52 19.23 -10.42 10.52
CA PHE A 52 19.10 -9.17 11.25
C PHE A 52 18.77 -7.98 10.35
N ASP A 53 19.43 -7.82 9.22
CA ASP A 53 19.36 -6.64 8.33
C ASP A 53 18.50 -6.86 7.07
N ARG A 54 18.05 -8.10 6.81
CA ARG A 54 17.27 -8.43 5.61
C ARG A 54 16.54 -9.77 5.69
N LEU A 55 15.69 -9.98 4.72
CA LEU A 55 15.05 -11.26 4.43
C LEU A 55 15.63 -11.82 3.13
N PHE A 56 15.90 -13.12 3.11
CA PHE A 56 16.25 -13.88 1.93
C PHE A 56 15.06 -14.74 1.52
N ILE A 57 14.73 -14.71 0.23
CA ILE A 57 13.81 -15.65 -0.39
C ILE A 57 14.68 -16.58 -1.23
N GLU A 58 15.01 -17.75 -0.68
CA GLU A 58 15.78 -18.78 -1.36
C GLU A 58 14.86 -19.50 -2.37
N LEU A 59 15.22 -19.49 -3.65
CA LEU A 59 14.42 -20.07 -4.73
C LEU A 59 14.76 -21.56 -4.86
N LEU A 60 13.79 -22.43 -4.63
CA LEU A 60 13.89 -23.86 -4.92
C LEU A 60 13.63 -24.12 -6.41
N ASP A 61 12.87 -23.25 -7.05
CA ASP A 61 12.63 -23.19 -8.48
C ASP A 61 12.98 -21.79 -9.00
N PRO A 62 14.07 -21.61 -9.76
CA PRO A 62 14.46 -20.30 -10.30
C PRO A 62 13.44 -19.68 -11.28
N THR A 63 12.55 -20.48 -11.88
CA THR A 63 11.56 -19.98 -12.86
C THR A 63 10.52 -19.06 -12.26
N VAL A 64 10.27 -19.17 -10.94
CA VAL A 64 9.32 -18.29 -10.22
C VAL A 64 9.93 -16.98 -9.73
N SER A 65 11.19 -16.71 -10.04
CA SER A 65 11.88 -15.49 -9.55
C SER A 65 11.17 -14.21 -9.93
N GLN A 66 10.77 -14.07 -11.21
CA GLN A 66 10.12 -12.85 -11.70
C GLN A 66 8.69 -12.67 -11.14
N PRO A 67 7.81 -13.69 -11.13
CA PRO A 67 6.55 -13.65 -10.39
C PRO A 67 6.70 -13.21 -8.93
N ILE A 68 7.61 -13.82 -8.18
CA ILE A 68 7.86 -13.47 -6.77
C ILE A 68 8.32 -12.02 -6.63
N ILE A 69 9.25 -11.53 -7.47
CA ILE A 69 9.69 -10.13 -7.48
C ILE A 69 8.49 -9.20 -7.72
N ASN A 70 7.64 -9.50 -8.70
CA ASN A 70 6.49 -8.67 -9.04
C ASN A 70 5.47 -8.57 -7.89
N ILE A 71 5.32 -9.61 -7.10
CA ILE A 71 4.48 -9.62 -5.91
C ILE A 71 5.14 -8.85 -4.76
N VAL A 72 6.39 -9.22 -4.41
CA VAL A 72 7.06 -8.70 -3.20
C VAL A 72 7.41 -7.22 -3.32
N LYS A 73 7.67 -6.68 -4.53
CA LYS A 73 7.90 -5.24 -4.72
C LYS A 73 6.72 -4.38 -4.25
N ASN A 74 5.50 -4.93 -4.23
CA ASN A 74 4.27 -4.28 -3.82
C ASN A 74 3.88 -4.57 -2.36
N VAL A 75 4.72 -5.25 -1.57
CA VAL A 75 4.50 -5.48 -0.14
C VAL A 75 5.19 -4.37 0.67
N PHE A 76 4.41 -3.66 1.48
CA PHE A 76 4.94 -2.60 2.34
C PHE A 76 5.93 -3.15 3.39
N GLY A 77 7.01 -2.38 3.65
CA GLY A 77 7.99 -2.66 4.70
C GLY A 77 9.39 -2.99 4.20
N SER A 78 9.59 -3.18 2.89
CA SER A 78 10.91 -3.33 2.27
C SER A 78 11.32 -2.07 1.52
N SER A 79 12.61 -1.84 1.32
CA SER A 79 13.15 -0.69 0.56
C SER A 79 13.58 -1.05 -0.85
N SER A 80 14.12 -2.24 -1.02
CA SER A 80 14.54 -2.74 -2.33
C SER A 80 14.71 -4.25 -2.35
N LEU A 81 14.64 -4.80 -3.56
CA LEU A 81 14.90 -6.20 -3.87
C LEU A 81 16.13 -6.32 -4.77
N SER A 82 16.82 -7.44 -4.72
CA SER A 82 17.79 -7.84 -5.74
C SER A 82 17.71 -9.32 -5.98
N LEU A 83 17.69 -9.71 -7.24
CA LEU A 83 17.86 -11.10 -7.64
C LEU A 83 19.36 -11.40 -7.64
N ALA A 84 19.82 -12.40 -6.88
CA ALA A 84 21.20 -12.66 -6.62
C ALA A 84 21.58 -14.13 -6.85
N LYS A 85 22.86 -14.33 -7.15
CA LYS A 85 23.52 -15.63 -7.11
C LYS A 85 24.25 -15.78 -5.78
N ARG A 86 23.96 -16.85 -5.06
CA ARG A 86 24.72 -17.25 -3.88
C ARG A 86 25.94 -18.05 -4.31
N VAL A 87 27.11 -17.65 -3.83
CA VAL A 87 28.40 -18.31 -4.12
C VAL A 87 29.22 -18.46 -2.85
N ASP A 88 30.22 -19.33 -2.90
CA ASP A 88 31.18 -19.47 -1.81
C ASP A 88 32.02 -18.20 -1.62
N ARG A 89 32.68 -18.10 -0.48
CA ARG A 89 33.41 -16.88 -0.06
C ARG A 89 34.80 -16.75 -0.70
N ASP A 90 35.23 -17.63 -1.59
CA ASP A 90 36.50 -17.56 -2.29
C ASP A 90 36.44 -16.62 -3.50
N LEU A 91 37.55 -15.91 -3.74
CA LEU A 91 37.63 -14.90 -4.79
C LEU A 91 37.52 -15.47 -6.21
N THR A 92 37.86 -16.75 -6.40
CA THR A 92 37.77 -17.38 -7.72
C THR A 92 36.33 -17.64 -8.10
N THR A 93 35.54 -18.19 -7.18
CA THR A 93 34.10 -18.43 -7.39
C THR A 93 33.34 -17.11 -7.56
N ILE A 94 33.68 -16.08 -6.78
CA ILE A 94 33.10 -14.74 -6.93
C ILE A 94 33.43 -14.15 -8.30
N ALA A 95 34.71 -14.23 -8.75
CA ALA A 95 35.13 -13.73 -10.04
C ALA A 95 34.40 -14.45 -11.19
N ASN A 96 34.33 -15.79 -11.15
CA ASN A 96 33.66 -16.60 -12.16
C ASN A 96 32.19 -16.23 -12.28
N CYS A 97 31.51 -16.00 -11.16
CA CYS A 97 30.13 -15.53 -11.16
C CYS A 97 29.98 -14.13 -11.83
N ALA A 98 30.87 -13.20 -11.49
CA ALA A 98 30.87 -11.86 -12.10
C ALA A 98 31.18 -11.92 -13.61
N ILE A 99 32.14 -12.77 -14.02
CA ILE A 99 32.47 -13.00 -15.44
C ILE A 99 31.25 -13.55 -16.19
N THR A 100 30.56 -14.54 -15.63
CA THR A 100 29.33 -15.09 -16.21
C THR A 100 28.26 -14.01 -16.41
N LEU A 101 28.10 -13.09 -15.44
CA LEU A 101 27.20 -11.95 -15.58
C LEU A 101 27.58 -11.03 -16.73
N VAL A 102 28.86 -10.66 -16.85
CA VAL A 102 29.36 -9.82 -17.96
C VAL A 102 29.14 -10.53 -19.31
N GLN A 103 29.45 -11.81 -19.40
CA GLN A 103 29.24 -12.60 -20.62
C GLN A 103 27.77 -12.73 -21.01
N TYR A 104 26.88 -12.83 -20.03
CA TYR A 104 25.43 -12.91 -20.27
C TYR A 104 24.84 -11.59 -20.74
N TYR A 105 25.20 -10.47 -20.08
CA TYR A 105 24.62 -9.14 -20.39
C TYR A 105 25.38 -8.39 -21.48
N GLN A 106 26.62 -8.78 -21.78
CA GLN A 106 27.51 -8.17 -22.78
C GLN A 106 27.53 -6.63 -22.76
N PRO A 107 27.74 -6.01 -21.57
CA PRO A 107 27.77 -4.56 -21.45
C PRO A 107 29.06 -3.98 -22.03
N ASP A 108 29.01 -2.75 -22.59
CA ASP A 108 30.20 -2.01 -22.99
C ASP A 108 31.06 -1.62 -21.78
N THR A 109 30.42 -1.27 -20.67
CA THR A 109 31.10 -0.82 -19.44
C THR A 109 30.49 -1.48 -18.21
N PHE A 110 31.34 -1.70 -17.19
CA PHE A 110 30.91 -2.18 -15.89
C PHE A 110 31.54 -1.45 -14.72
N LYS A 111 30.90 -1.60 -13.56
CA LYS A 111 31.41 -1.20 -12.25
C LYS A 111 31.23 -2.35 -11.27
N LEU A 112 32.26 -2.58 -10.45
CA LEU A 112 32.20 -3.54 -9.35
C LEU A 112 32.05 -2.80 -8.02
N GLU A 113 30.99 -3.10 -7.27
CA GLU A 113 30.80 -2.64 -5.90
C GLU A 113 30.88 -3.79 -4.93
N VAL A 114 31.74 -3.67 -3.92
CA VAL A 114 31.95 -4.70 -2.91
C VAL A 114 31.58 -4.19 -1.53
N ARG A 115 30.77 -4.93 -0.81
CA ARG A 115 30.40 -4.67 0.58
C ARG A 115 30.70 -5.89 1.43
N ARG A 116 31.28 -5.66 2.61
CA ARG A 116 31.50 -6.69 3.61
C ARG A 116 30.56 -6.45 4.79
N SER A 117 29.60 -7.31 4.98
CA SER A 117 28.81 -7.38 6.21
C SER A 117 29.59 -8.12 7.30
N ASP A 118 30.39 -9.09 6.90
CA ASP A 118 31.33 -9.78 7.78
C ASP A 118 32.70 -9.07 7.74
N LYS A 119 33.07 -8.44 8.87
CA LYS A 119 34.35 -7.74 9.03
C LYS A 119 35.52 -8.68 9.30
N THR A 120 35.29 -9.95 9.59
CA THR A 120 36.33 -10.97 9.79
C THR A 120 36.88 -11.54 8.48
N PHE A 121 36.30 -11.21 7.33
CA PHE A 121 36.86 -11.61 6.04
C PHE A 121 38.25 -10.97 5.86
N PRO A 122 39.24 -11.76 5.41
CA PRO A 122 40.66 -11.33 5.45
C PRO A 122 40.99 -10.07 4.67
N LEU A 123 40.28 -9.84 3.56
CA LEU A 123 40.51 -8.70 2.67
C LEU A 123 39.50 -7.57 2.88
N THR A 124 39.92 -6.33 2.71
CA THR A 124 39.06 -5.17 2.67
C THR A 124 38.20 -5.12 1.38
N SER A 125 37.12 -4.35 1.37
CA SER A 125 36.31 -4.20 0.16
C SER A 125 37.09 -3.64 -1.03
N THR A 126 38.11 -2.79 -0.76
CA THR A 126 38.95 -2.22 -1.81
C THR A 126 39.93 -3.28 -2.36
N GLU A 127 40.56 -4.06 -1.50
CA GLU A 127 41.49 -5.14 -1.92
C GLU A 127 40.72 -6.22 -2.73
N ILE A 128 39.50 -6.53 -2.33
CA ILE A 128 38.65 -7.45 -3.09
C ILE A 128 38.35 -6.90 -4.48
N LYS A 129 37.97 -5.62 -4.61
CA LYS A 129 37.76 -4.97 -5.91
C LYS A 129 39.02 -5.04 -6.78
N GLN A 130 40.20 -4.74 -6.20
CA GLN A 130 41.50 -4.77 -6.89
C GLN A 130 41.88 -6.18 -7.38
N GLN A 131 41.44 -7.23 -6.69
CA GLN A 131 41.72 -8.60 -7.10
C GLN A 131 40.67 -9.18 -8.07
N LEU A 132 39.43 -8.75 -7.98
CA LEU A 132 38.35 -9.24 -8.86
C LEU A 132 38.33 -8.55 -10.23
N ALA A 133 38.50 -7.21 -10.29
CA ALA A 133 38.40 -6.45 -11.51
C ALA A 133 39.37 -6.92 -12.62
N PRO A 134 40.68 -7.17 -12.34
CA PRO A 134 41.59 -7.70 -13.37
C PRO A 134 41.15 -9.06 -13.91
N LYS A 135 40.63 -9.95 -13.07
CA LYS A 135 40.17 -11.28 -13.49
C LYS A 135 38.99 -11.18 -14.48
N ILE A 136 38.07 -10.22 -14.22
CA ILE A 136 36.95 -9.96 -15.12
C ILE A 136 37.43 -9.39 -16.44
N LEU A 137 38.32 -8.40 -16.40
CA LEU A 137 38.87 -7.73 -17.61
C LEU A 137 39.69 -8.69 -18.49
N GLN A 138 40.41 -9.64 -17.89
CA GLN A 138 41.21 -10.63 -18.64
C GLN A 138 40.35 -11.64 -19.42
N GLN A 139 39.13 -11.91 -18.95
CA GLN A 139 38.24 -12.92 -19.53
C GLN A 139 37.05 -12.33 -20.29
N THR A 140 36.97 -11.00 -20.39
CA THR A 140 35.88 -10.30 -21.08
C THR A 140 36.43 -9.06 -21.80
N ASN A 141 35.66 -8.55 -22.79
CA ASN A 141 36.03 -7.32 -23.51
C ASN A 141 35.43 -6.04 -22.91
N VAL A 142 34.88 -6.13 -21.69
CA VAL A 142 34.20 -5.02 -21.01
C VAL A 142 35.21 -3.97 -20.53
N LYS A 143 34.81 -2.70 -20.51
CA LYS A 143 35.61 -1.59 -19.95
C LYS A 143 35.09 -1.20 -18.57
N VAL A 144 35.96 -0.59 -17.73
CA VAL A 144 35.54 -0.06 -16.43
C VAL A 144 35.02 1.37 -16.61
N ASP A 145 33.83 1.65 -16.09
CA ASP A 145 33.31 3.00 -15.89
C ASP A 145 32.71 3.11 -14.49
N VAL A 146 33.35 3.92 -13.62
CA VAL A 146 32.94 4.06 -12.21
C VAL A 146 31.83 5.10 -12.02
N HIS A 147 31.56 5.95 -13.01
CA HIS A 147 30.58 7.03 -12.93
C HIS A 147 29.27 6.70 -13.64
N HIS A 148 29.36 6.16 -14.86
CA HIS A 148 28.20 5.86 -15.70
C HIS A 148 28.26 4.44 -16.29
N PRO A 149 28.35 3.39 -15.43
CA PRO A 149 28.43 2.02 -15.91
C PRO A 149 27.13 1.56 -16.55
N VAL A 150 27.21 0.83 -17.65
CA VAL A 150 26.07 0.12 -18.22
C VAL A 150 25.62 -1.04 -17.30
N LEU A 151 26.58 -1.72 -16.68
CA LEU A 151 26.33 -2.80 -15.73
C LEU A 151 27.04 -2.55 -14.40
N GLN A 152 26.29 -2.44 -13.30
CA GLN A 152 26.85 -2.48 -11.96
C GLN A 152 26.70 -3.88 -11.36
N ILE A 153 27.82 -4.50 -11.00
CA ILE A 153 27.87 -5.77 -10.28
C ILE A 153 28.12 -5.48 -8.80
N ASP A 154 27.18 -5.82 -7.95
CA ASP A 154 27.29 -5.74 -6.52
C ASP A 154 27.71 -7.10 -5.94
N VAL A 155 28.75 -7.12 -5.11
CA VAL A 155 29.23 -8.29 -4.36
C VAL A 155 29.07 -8.01 -2.87
N GLU A 156 28.31 -8.84 -2.19
CA GLU A 156 28.09 -8.72 -0.76
C GLU A 156 28.58 -9.96 -0.01
N ILE A 157 29.68 -9.81 0.72
CA ILE A 157 30.30 -10.87 1.52
C ILE A 157 29.67 -10.90 2.91
N ARG A 158 29.07 -12.05 3.25
CA ARG A 158 28.45 -12.31 4.55
C ARG A 158 29.16 -13.49 5.25
N HIS A 159 28.68 -13.90 6.44
CA HIS A 159 29.34 -14.92 7.24
C HIS A 159 29.45 -16.29 6.58
N GLN A 160 28.39 -16.75 5.92
CA GLN A 160 28.34 -18.10 5.32
C GLN A 160 28.63 -18.09 3.81
N PHE A 161 28.11 -17.11 3.09
CA PHE A 161 28.12 -17.03 1.63
C PHE A 161 28.42 -15.63 1.14
N THR A 162 28.71 -15.52 -0.14
CA THR A 162 28.74 -14.27 -0.88
C THR A 162 27.55 -14.21 -1.83
N TYR A 163 26.98 -13.03 -1.98
CA TYR A 163 25.88 -12.77 -2.91
C TYR A 163 26.34 -11.81 -4.00
N VAL A 164 26.18 -12.25 -5.26
CA VAL A 164 26.53 -11.46 -6.44
C VAL A 164 25.23 -11.11 -7.16
N PHE A 165 24.98 -9.84 -7.38
CA PHE A 165 23.75 -9.34 -8.00
C PHE A 165 24.03 -8.07 -8.80
N ILE A 166 23.07 -7.71 -9.66
CA ILE A 166 23.19 -6.52 -10.52
C ILE A 166 22.15 -5.48 -10.11
N ASN A 167 21.00 -5.52 -10.22
CA ASN A 167 19.99 -4.48 -10.03
C ASN A 167 19.47 -4.38 -8.60
N LYS A 168 19.16 -3.15 -8.18
CA LYS A 168 18.36 -2.87 -6.98
C LYS A 168 16.99 -2.38 -7.41
N ILE A 169 16.01 -3.28 -7.36
CA ILE A 169 14.61 -2.98 -7.69
C ILE A 169 14.01 -2.25 -6.49
N LYS A 170 13.60 -1.00 -6.70
CA LYS A 170 12.90 -0.21 -5.67
C LYS A 170 11.54 -0.83 -5.36
N THR A 171 11.18 -0.88 -4.09
CA THR A 171 9.86 -1.32 -3.61
C THR A 171 9.03 -0.13 -3.15
N ILE A 172 7.77 -0.36 -2.83
CA ILE A 172 6.85 0.70 -2.37
C ILE A 172 7.19 1.28 -0.99
N GLY A 173 8.13 0.69 -0.25
CA GLY A 173 8.58 1.20 1.06
C GLY A 173 7.57 1.05 2.18
N GLY A 174 7.56 2.02 3.10
CA GLY A 174 6.59 2.10 4.20
C GLY A 174 6.83 1.12 5.35
N LEU A 175 5.76 0.84 6.10
CA LEU A 175 5.73 -0.11 7.23
C LEU A 175 4.84 -1.31 6.87
N PRO A 176 5.11 -2.51 7.41
CA PRO A 176 4.28 -3.69 7.16
C PRO A 176 2.85 -3.47 7.63
N VAL A 177 1.87 -3.75 6.77
CA VAL A 177 0.45 -3.62 7.09
C VAL A 177 0.09 -4.51 8.28
N GLY A 178 -0.65 -3.97 9.23
CA GLY A 178 -1.05 -4.63 10.48
C GLY A 178 -0.22 -4.26 11.69
N ILE A 179 0.91 -3.52 11.53
CA ILE A 179 1.75 -3.12 12.67
C ILE A 179 1.25 -1.87 13.38
N SER A 180 0.47 -1.02 12.70
CA SER A 180 0.02 0.29 13.22
C SER A 180 -1.48 0.33 13.55
N GLY A 181 -2.06 -0.80 13.95
CA GLY A 181 -3.47 -0.89 14.30
C GLY A 181 -4.38 -1.05 13.07
N ARG A 182 -5.68 -0.77 13.28
CA ARG A 182 -6.75 -0.92 12.28
C ARG A 182 -7.55 0.37 12.15
N GLY A 183 -7.93 0.73 10.92
CA GLY A 183 -8.75 1.90 10.63
C GLY A 183 -9.89 1.61 9.67
N LEU A 184 -10.95 2.40 9.75
CA LEU A 184 -12.11 2.32 8.87
C LEU A 184 -12.01 3.42 7.81
N VAL A 185 -11.82 3.01 6.56
CA VAL A 185 -11.75 3.93 5.41
C VAL A 185 -13.14 4.20 4.89
N MET A 186 -13.58 5.45 4.90
CA MET A 186 -14.77 5.87 4.16
C MET A 186 -14.42 5.95 2.67
N LEU A 187 -14.69 4.86 1.95
CA LEU A 187 -14.33 4.68 0.55
C LEU A 187 -15.45 5.14 -0.37
N SER A 188 -15.16 6.09 -1.23
CA SER A 188 -16.01 6.51 -2.34
C SER A 188 -15.51 5.95 -3.68
N GLY A 189 -16.30 6.05 -4.74
CA GLY A 189 -15.86 5.75 -6.10
C GLY A 189 -14.92 6.82 -6.70
N GLY A 190 -14.63 7.90 -5.98
CA GLY A 190 -13.75 8.99 -6.44
C GLY A 190 -12.26 8.65 -6.36
N ILE A 191 -11.42 9.60 -6.81
CA ILE A 191 -9.96 9.42 -6.92
C ILE A 191 -9.27 9.46 -5.55
N ASP A 192 -9.77 10.27 -4.61
CA ASP A 192 -9.03 10.68 -3.40
C ASP A 192 -9.05 9.60 -2.30
N SER A 193 -10.19 8.93 -2.10
CA SER A 193 -10.33 7.95 -1.01
C SER A 193 -9.52 6.67 -1.21
N PRO A 194 -9.34 6.10 -2.43
CA PRO A 194 -8.41 5.00 -2.66
C PRO A 194 -6.96 5.37 -2.37
N VAL A 195 -6.55 6.59 -2.74
CA VAL A 195 -5.21 7.11 -2.44
C VAL A 195 -5.02 7.26 -0.93
N ALA A 196 -6.01 7.78 -0.22
CA ALA A 196 -5.95 7.87 1.24
C ALA A 196 -5.83 6.48 1.91
N ALA A 197 -6.55 5.48 1.42
CA ALA A 197 -6.44 4.10 1.88
C ALA A 197 -5.03 3.53 1.66
N PHE A 198 -4.47 3.70 0.46
CA PHE A 198 -3.11 3.28 0.12
C PHE A 198 -2.07 3.93 1.04
N LEU A 199 -2.13 5.25 1.22
CA LEU A 199 -1.20 5.98 2.09
C LEU A 199 -1.31 5.54 3.55
N THR A 200 -2.51 5.22 4.01
CA THR A 200 -2.75 4.67 5.35
C THR A 200 -2.12 3.28 5.51
N MET A 201 -2.33 2.38 4.55
CA MET A 201 -1.68 1.06 4.51
C MET A 201 -0.15 1.19 4.45
N LYS A 202 0.37 2.17 3.70
CA LYS A 202 1.82 2.45 3.62
C LYS A 202 2.42 2.81 4.99
N ARG A 203 1.62 3.34 5.92
CA ARG A 203 2.03 3.58 7.31
C ARG A 203 1.77 2.40 8.25
N GLY A 204 1.47 1.23 7.69
CA GLY A 204 1.35 -0.03 8.42
C GLY A 204 -0.02 -0.28 9.05
N MET A 205 -1.02 0.54 8.77
CA MET A 205 -2.35 0.34 9.30
C MET A 205 -3.12 -0.69 8.47
N ASN A 206 -3.77 -1.65 9.13
CA ASN A 206 -4.76 -2.51 8.49
C ASN A 206 -6.05 -1.71 8.27
N VAL A 207 -6.74 -1.93 7.15
CA VAL A 207 -7.94 -1.17 6.81
C VAL A 207 -9.15 -2.06 6.56
N GLU A 208 -10.30 -1.61 7.07
CA GLU A 208 -11.64 -2.04 6.67
C GLU A 208 -12.24 -0.91 5.81
N TYR A 209 -13.12 -1.24 4.87
CA TYR A 209 -13.73 -0.25 3.98
C TYR A 209 -15.20 -0.07 4.28
N LEU A 210 -15.65 1.17 4.31
CA LEU A 210 -17.04 1.58 4.47
C LEU A 210 -17.47 2.42 3.27
N HIS A 211 -18.51 2.00 2.59
CA HIS A 211 -19.13 2.73 1.48
C HIS A 211 -20.60 3.06 1.79
N PHE A 212 -21.02 4.25 1.43
CA PHE A 212 -22.41 4.68 1.55
C PHE A 212 -23.08 4.68 0.17
N ALA A 213 -24.14 3.90 0.02
CA ALA A 213 -24.93 3.81 -1.18
C ALA A 213 -26.37 4.33 -0.91
N THR A 214 -27.01 4.89 -1.92
CA THR A 214 -28.40 5.37 -1.86
C THR A 214 -29.24 4.80 -3.00
N PRO A 215 -29.48 3.48 -3.02
CA PRO A 215 -30.33 2.90 -4.05
C PRO A 215 -31.77 3.43 -3.94
N PRO A 216 -32.51 3.65 -5.05
CA PRO A 216 -32.10 3.39 -6.44
C PRO A 216 -31.27 4.51 -7.09
N HIS A 217 -30.94 5.57 -6.36
CA HIS A 217 -30.23 6.73 -6.92
C HIS A 217 -28.77 6.45 -7.25
N THR A 218 -28.07 5.61 -6.45
CA THR A 218 -26.77 5.05 -6.84
C THR A 218 -26.99 3.72 -7.54
N SER A 219 -26.35 3.53 -8.69
CA SER A 219 -26.50 2.33 -9.50
C SER A 219 -25.66 1.16 -8.98
N GLU A 220 -25.94 -0.06 -9.47
CA GLU A 220 -25.13 -1.23 -9.18
C GLU A 220 -23.70 -1.10 -9.74
N GLU A 221 -23.56 -0.44 -10.90
CA GLU A 221 -22.25 -0.17 -11.50
C GLU A 221 -21.40 0.76 -10.62
N ALA A 222 -21.99 1.68 -9.88
CA ALA A 222 -21.28 2.49 -8.88
C ALA A 222 -20.72 1.62 -7.76
N LEU A 223 -21.46 0.61 -7.31
CA LEU A 223 -20.99 -0.35 -6.31
C LEU A 223 -19.89 -1.27 -6.89
N GLU A 224 -20.04 -1.76 -8.11
CA GLU A 224 -19.00 -2.58 -8.77
C GLU A 224 -17.70 -1.80 -8.97
N LYS A 225 -17.79 -0.51 -9.28
CA LYS A 225 -16.64 0.40 -9.31
C LYS A 225 -15.90 0.42 -7.97
N VAL A 226 -16.62 0.54 -6.85
CA VAL A 226 -16.03 0.55 -5.50
C VAL A 226 -15.41 -0.80 -5.15
N LYS A 227 -16.06 -1.91 -5.45
CA LYS A 227 -15.51 -3.27 -5.27
C LYS A 227 -14.20 -3.45 -6.04
N THR A 228 -14.15 -3.00 -7.30
CA THR A 228 -12.94 -3.01 -8.13
C THR A 228 -11.80 -2.19 -7.50
N LEU A 229 -12.11 -1.03 -6.92
CA LEU A 229 -11.11 -0.22 -6.21
C LEU A 229 -10.53 -0.97 -5.00
N VAL A 230 -11.37 -1.65 -4.20
CA VAL A 230 -10.88 -2.47 -3.07
C VAL A 230 -10.01 -3.62 -3.57
N GLN A 231 -10.41 -4.30 -4.66
CA GLN A 231 -9.64 -5.38 -5.26
C GLN A 231 -8.24 -4.91 -5.70
N LYS A 232 -8.15 -3.74 -6.34
CA LYS A 232 -6.86 -3.14 -6.69
C LYS A 232 -6.02 -2.79 -5.45
N LEU A 233 -6.62 -2.25 -4.42
CA LEU A 233 -5.94 -1.94 -3.16
C LEU A 233 -5.50 -3.20 -2.41
N HIS A 234 -6.18 -4.33 -2.61
CA HIS A 234 -5.82 -5.61 -2.03
C HIS A 234 -4.43 -6.11 -2.47
N HIS A 235 -3.93 -5.69 -3.64
CA HIS A 235 -2.57 -6.02 -4.08
C HIS A 235 -1.48 -5.52 -3.12
N TYR A 236 -1.74 -4.46 -2.36
CA TYR A 236 -0.77 -3.80 -1.48
C TYR A 236 -0.83 -4.28 -0.02
N THR A 237 -1.87 -5.01 0.37
CA THR A 237 -1.97 -5.58 1.70
C THR A 237 -1.37 -6.99 1.76
N GLY A 238 -0.82 -7.36 2.90
CA GLY A 238 -0.42 -8.75 3.18
C GLY A 238 -1.54 -9.58 3.81
N GLN A 239 -2.77 -9.06 3.87
CA GLN A 239 -3.93 -9.80 4.36
C GLN A 239 -4.44 -10.75 3.28
N ASN A 240 -5.03 -11.89 3.68
CA ASN A 240 -5.64 -12.82 2.73
C ASN A 240 -6.95 -12.26 2.18
N GLN A 241 -7.70 -11.54 3.01
CA GLN A 241 -9.00 -10.99 2.68
C GLN A 241 -9.13 -9.53 3.14
N GLN A 242 -9.94 -8.77 2.42
CA GLN A 242 -10.40 -7.44 2.84
C GLN A 242 -11.92 -7.39 2.83
N ARG A 243 -12.51 -6.54 3.67
CA ARG A 243 -13.96 -6.36 3.76
C ARG A 243 -14.37 -4.98 3.30
N LEU A 244 -15.41 -4.95 2.49
CA LEU A 244 -16.13 -3.75 2.09
C LEU A 244 -17.54 -3.81 2.68
N HIS A 245 -17.82 -2.90 3.59
CA HIS A 245 -19.14 -2.76 4.20
C HIS A 245 -19.91 -1.67 3.45
N VAL A 246 -21.05 -2.03 2.93
CA VAL A 246 -21.92 -1.13 2.16
C VAL A 246 -23.14 -0.81 2.99
N VAL A 247 -23.29 0.46 3.34
CA VAL A 247 -24.43 1.00 4.10
C VAL A 247 -25.45 1.57 3.13
N ASN A 248 -26.70 1.07 3.20
CA ASN A 248 -27.81 1.72 2.52
C ASN A 248 -28.23 2.97 3.31
N PHE A 249 -27.88 4.13 2.77
CA PHE A 249 -28.11 5.44 3.38
C PHE A 249 -29.43 6.10 2.94
N SER A 250 -30.26 5.46 2.11
CA SER A 250 -31.45 6.07 1.49
C SER A 250 -32.43 6.66 2.50
N MET A 251 -32.66 5.98 3.65
CA MET A 251 -33.57 6.49 4.69
C MET A 251 -33.08 7.82 5.28
N LEU A 252 -31.79 7.90 5.63
CA LEU A 252 -31.19 9.14 6.13
C LEU A 252 -31.13 10.21 5.05
N GLN A 253 -30.87 9.83 3.81
CA GLN A 253 -30.87 10.76 2.68
C GLN A 253 -32.25 11.43 2.50
N HIS A 254 -33.33 10.65 2.61
CA HIS A 254 -34.68 11.19 2.59
C HIS A 254 -34.94 12.13 3.75
N GLU A 255 -34.55 11.75 4.96
CA GLU A 255 -34.70 12.57 6.17
C GLU A 255 -33.99 13.92 6.04
N LEU A 256 -32.78 13.94 5.45
CA LEU A 256 -32.00 15.14 5.21
C LEU A 256 -32.64 16.14 4.22
N MET A 257 -33.65 15.73 3.47
CA MET A 257 -34.41 16.68 2.64
C MET A 257 -35.28 17.63 3.47
N HIS A 258 -35.59 17.27 4.71
CA HIS A 258 -36.46 18.02 5.61
C HIS A 258 -35.73 19.00 6.53
N ILE A 259 -34.40 19.16 6.43
CA ILE A 259 -33.68 20.17 7.23
C ILE A 259 -34.13 21.58 6.86
N PRO A 260 -34.25 22.51 7.83
CA PRO A 260 -34.73 23.86 7.60
C PRO A 260 -33.91 24.66 6.59
N ASP A 261 -32.56 24.53 6.61
CA ASP A 261 -31.67 25.23 5.70
C ASP A 261 -30.96 24.21 4.77
N ALA A 262 -31.40 24.14 3.52
CA ALA A 262 -30.84 23.24 2.52
C ALA A 262 -29.33 23.44 2.26
N SER A 263 -28.78 24.63 2.53
CA SER A 263 -27.34 24.88 2.37
C SER A 263 -26.47 24.02 3.30
N TYR A 264 -27.00 23.59 4.46
CA TYR A 264 -26.33 22.74 5.45
C TYR A 264 -26.43 21.24 5.09
N ARG A 265 -27.17 20.83 4.08
CA ARG A 265 -27.45 19.42 3.78
C ARG A 265 -26.20 18.57 3.68
N ILE A 266 -25.15 19.02 2.97
CA ILE A 266 -23.90 18.29 2.84
C ILE A 266 -23.17 18.18 4.19
N THR A 267 -23.16 19.26 4.99
CA THR A 267 -22.54 19.26 6.32
C THR A 267 -23.23 18.24 7.22
N ILE A 268 -24.55 18.22 7.27
CA ILE A 268 -25.31 17.29 8.12
C ILE A 268 -25.17 15.86 7.61
N MET A 269 -25.26 15.62 6.29
CA MET A 269 -25.03 14.31 5.68
C MET A 269 -23.66 13.72 6.11
N ARG A 270 -22.60 14.53 6.06
CA ARG A 270 -21.27 14.08 6.47
C ARG A 270 -21.18 13.82 7.98
N ARG A 271 -21.86 14.59 8.81
CA ARG A 271 -21.99 14.32 10.25
C ARG A 271 -22.67 12.95 10.47
N MET A 272 -23.71 12.60 9.69
CA MET A 272 -24.36 11.29 9.78
C MET A 272 -23.39 10.15 9.34
N PHE A 273 -22.60 10.35 8.28
CA PHE A 273 -21.58 9.40 7.90
C PHE A 273 -20.59 9.13 9.02
N TYR A 274 -20.13 10.17 9.73
CA TYR A 274 -19.19 10.01 10.84
C TYR A 274 -19.83 9.29 12.03
N ARG A 275 -21.10 9.57 12.35
CA ARG A 275 -21.81 8.86 13.41
C ARG A 275 -21.92 7.35 13.11
N ILE A 276 -22.36 7.01 11.91
CA ILE A 276 -22.42 5.61 11.46
C ILE A 276 -21.02 4.97 11.46
N ALA A 277 -20.02 5.67 10.90
CA ALA A 277 -18.65 5.19 10.85
C ALA A 277 -18.07 4.93 12.25
N ASN A 278 -18.35 5.77 13.25
CA ASN A 278 -17.90 5.55 14.63
C ASN A 278 -18.51 4.30 15.27
N ILE A 279 -19.82 4.07 15.07
CA ILE A 279 -20.50 2.86 15.58
C ILE A 279 -19.89 1.62 14.94
N LEU A 280 -19.69 1.65 13.62
CA LEU A 280 -19.15 0.51 12.88
C LEU A 280 -17.65 0.32 13.16
N ALA A 281 -16.89 1.38 13.35
CA ALA A 281 -15.49 1.30 13.77
C ALA A 281 -15.35 0.57 15.10
N ALA A 282 -16.21 0.86 16.07
CA ALA A 282 -16.24 0.14 17.35
C ALA A 282 -16.58 -1.36 17.15
N LYS A 283 -17.57 -1.68 16.30
CA LYS A 283 -17.95 -3.06 15.98
C LYS A 283 -16.80 -3.88 15.39
N TRP A 284 -15.95 -3.26 14.56
CA TRP A 284 -14.84 -3.92 13.84
C TRP A 284 -13.47 -3.65 14.47
N ASN A 285 -13.42 -3.12 15.69
CA ASN A 285 -12.18 -2.80 16.41
C ASN A 285 -11.23 -1.88 15.61
N CYS A 286 -11.78 -0.90 14.92
CA CYS A 286 -11.01 0.16 14.26
C CYS A 286 -10.75 1.31 15.25
N GLN A 287 -9.51 1.81 15.28
CA GLN A 287 -9.06 2.87 16.19
C GLN A 287 -9.10 4.27 15.56
N ALA A 288 -9.38 4.36 14.26
CA ALA A 288 -9.45 5.61 13.53
C ALA A 288 -10.41 5.51 12.34
N ILE A 289 -10.96 6.65 11.93
CA ILE A 289 -11.66 6.82 10.65
C ILE A 289 -10.68 7.45 9.66
N ILE A 290 -10.70 6.99 8.41
CA ILE A 290 -9.85 7.51 7.34
C ILE A 290 -10.72 8.09 6.23
N THR A 291 -10.37 9.29 5.75
CA THR A 291 -11.10 9.97 4.66
C THR A 291 -10.14 10.46 3.58
N GLY A 292 -10.65 10.59 2.37
CA GLY A 292 -9.95 11.17 1.21
C GLY A 292 -10.15 12.69 1.09
N GLU A 293 -10.35 13.42 2.20
CA GLU A 293 -10.55 14.86 2.18
C GLU A 293 -9.24 15.60 1.91
N SER A 294 -9.27 16.54 0.94
CA SER A 294 -8.20 17.51 0.67
C SER A 294 -8.71 18.92 0.98
N LEU A 295 -7.93 19.71 1.72
CA LEU A 295 -8.34 21.02 2.21
C LEU A 295 -8.65 21.98 1.06
N GLY A 296 -9.84 22.58 1.09
CA GLY A 296 -10.27 23.58 0.12
C GLY A 296 -10.70 23.04 -1.26
N GLN A 297 -10.72 21.71 -1.46
CA GLN A 297 -11.06 21.13 -2.77
C GLN A 297 -12.55 21.31 -3.10
N VAL A 298 -13.44 21.17 -2.12
CA VAL A 298 -14.90 21.39 -2.26
C VAL A 298 -15.47 22.08 -1.02
N ALA A 299 -16.72 22.54 -1.11
CA ALA A 299 -17.39 23.29 -0.04
C ALA A 299 -17.39 22.59 1.34
N SER A 300 -17.49 21.25 1.37
CA SER A 300 -17.46 20.48 2.62
C SER A 300 -16.03 20.22 3.16
N GLN A 301 -15.00 20.70 2.46
CA GLN A 301 -13.59 20.49 2.81
C GLN A 301 -12.88 21.81 3.18
N THR A 302 -13.62 22.86 3.51
CA THR A 302 -13.06 24.03 4.18
C THR A 302 -12.70 23.69 5.62
N ILE A 303 -11.82 24.47 6.25
CA ILE A 303 -11.41 24.19 7.64
C ILE A 303 -12.60 24.30 8.59
N GLU A 304 -13.53 25.24 8.33
CA GLU A 304 -14.75 25.42 9.10
C GLU A 304 -15.68 24.20 8.95
N SER A 305 -15.85 23.71 7.72
CA SER A 305 -16.67 22.51 7.46
C SER A 305 -16.06 21.27 8.12
N ILE A 306 -14.76 21.07 7.97
CA ILE A 306 -14.03 19.96 8.63
C ILE A 306 -14.20 20.02 10.15
N ASN A 307 -14.08 21.21 10.75
CA ASN A 307 -14.26 21.39 12.19
C ASN A 307 -15.68 20.98 12.64
N VAL A 308 -16.71 21.51 11.98
CA VAL A 308 -18.12 21.22 12.32
C VAL A 308 -18.46 19.74 12.12
N ILE A 309 -17.97 19.14 11.04
CA ILE A 309 -18.20 17.71 10.75
C ILE A 309 -17.47 16.84 11.79
N ASN A 310 -16.27 17.19 12.17
CA ASN A 310 -15.45 16.40 13.07
C ASN A 310 -15.97 16.34 14.51
N THR A 311 -16.80 17.32 14.95
CA THR A 311 -17.32 17.38 16.33
C THR A 311 -18.13 16.15 16.74
N VAL A 312 -18.68 15.39 15.80
CA VAL A 312 -19.45 14.17 16.06
C VAL A 312 -18.61 12.89 16.08
N SER A 313 -17.28 13.00 15.87
CA SER A 313 -16.39 11.84 15.88
C SER A 313 -15.53 11.82 17.15
N PRO A 314 -15.72 10.85 18.06
CA PRO A 314 -14.83 10.63 19.20
C PRO A 314 -13.51 9.97 18.78
N LEU A 315 -13.48 9.28 17.61
CA LEU A 315 -12.26 8.67 17.08
C LEU A 315 -11.41 9.68 16.31
N PRO A 316 -10.09 9.49 16.27
CA PRO A 316 -9.23 10.24 15.37
C PRO A 316 -9.67 10.09 13.91
N VAL A 317 -9.75 11.21 13.19
CA VAL A 317 -10.02 11.23 11.76
C VAL A 317 -8.73 11.54 11.03
N LEU A 318 -8.19 10.52 10.34
CA LEU A 318 -6.97 10.61 9.55
C LEU A 318 -7.31 11.07 8.13
N ARG A 319 -6.57 12.04 7.63
CA ARG A 319 -6.75 12.63 6.29
C ARG A 319 -5.43 12.61 5.53
N PRO A 320 -5.02 11.45 5.00
CA PRO A 320 -3.68 11.28 4.41
C PRO A 320 -3.38 12.19 3.23
N VAL A 321 -4.41 12.69 2.55
CA VAL A 321 -4.30 13.57 1.37
C VAL A 321 -4.67 15.04 1.67
N LEU A 322 -4.80 15.43 2.92
CA LEU A 322 -5.29 16.75 3.32
C LEU A 322 -4.54 17.91 2.66
N CYS A 323 -3.22 17.79 2.54
CA CYS A 323 -2.33 18.83 2.03
C CYS A 323 -1.87 18.58 0.57
N PHE A 324 -2.42 17.58 -0.11
CA PHE A 324 -2.07 17.26 -1.48
C PHE A 324 -2.96 18.06 -2.44
N ASP A 325 -2.36 18.56 -3.52
CA ASP A 325 -3.13 19.08 -4.64
C ASP A 325 -3.73 17.95 -5.50
N LYS A 326 -4.62 18.29 -6.43
CA LYS A 326 -5.31 17.30 -7.25
C LYS A 326 -4.37 16.50 -8.14
N ASN A 327 -3.29 17.12 -8.64
CA ASN A 327 -2.33 16.46 -9.54
C ASN A 327 -1.46 15.46 -8.78
N GLU A 328 -1.06 15.80 -7.54
CA GLU A 328 -0.32 14.88 -6.66
C GLU A 328 -1.17 13.63 -6.36
N ILE A 329 -2.45 13.80 -6.05
CA ILE A 329 -3.38 12.69 -5.80
C ILE A 329 -3.55 11.83 -7.06
N ILE A 330 -3.75 12.47 -8.24
CA ILE A 330 -3.88 11.78 -9.52
C ILE A 330 -2.61 11.00 -9.87
N ALA A 331 -1.43 11.55 -9.61
CA ALA A 331 -0.17 10.85 -9.85
C ALA A 331 -0.09 9.54 -9.06
N ILE A 332 -0.43 9.58 -7.76
CA ILE A 332 -0.48 8.37 -6.92
C ILE A 332 -1.57 7.41 -7.40
N ALA A 333 -2.77 7.91 -7.74
CA ALA A 333 -3.88 7.08 -8.23
C ALA A 333 -3.50 6.32 -9.52
N LYS A 334 -2.70 6.93 -10.40
CA LYS A 334 -2.14 6.27 -11.60
C LYS A 334 -1.10 5.23 -11.23
N GLU A 335 -0.19 5.53 -10.27
CA GLU A 335 0.83 4.59 -9.79
C GLU A 335 0.22 3.33 -9.18
N ILE A 336 -0.89 3.46 -8.45
CA ILE A 336 -1.59 2.34 -7.80
C ILE A 336 -2.73 1.74 -8.65
N ASP A 337 -2.82 2.12 -9.92
CA ASP A 337 -3.82 1.63 -10.89
C ASP A 337 -5.29 1.86 -10.49
N THR A 338 -5.60 2.85 -9.65
CA THR A 338 -6.98 3.17 -9.27
C THR A 338 -7.61 4.26 -10.14
N TYR A 339 -6.80 5.06 -10.84
CA TYR A 339 -7.27 6.24 -11.56
C TYR A 339 -8.34 5.93 -12.61
N GLN A 340 -8.09 4.97 -13.52
CA GLN A 340 -9.02 4.63 -14.60
C GLN A 340 -10.37 4.14 -14.08
N THR A 341 -10.36 3.36 -12.99
CA THR A 341 -11.59 2.93 -12.33
C THR A 341 -12.32 4.11 -11.69
N SER A 342 -11.58 5.00 -11.02
CA SER A 342 -12.18 6.14 -10.29
C SER A 342 -12.86 7.16 -11.21
N ILE A 343 -12.43 7.31 -12.46
CA ILE A 343 -13.04 8.27 -13.41
C ILE A 343 -14.22 7.70 -14.21
N LEU A 344 -14.64 6.45 -13.97
CA LEU A 344 -15.84 5.91 -14.57
C LEU A 344 -17.07 6.78 -14.20
N PRO A 345 -18.03 7.01 -15.13
CA PRO A 345 -19.09 8.00 -14.98
C PRO A 345 -20.26 7.51 -14.09
N PHE A 346 -19.94 6.88 -12.96
CA PHE A 346 -20.95 6.44 -11.99
C PHE A 346 -20.86 7.30 -10.75
N GLU A 347 -21.99 7.90 -10.36
CA GLU A 347 -22.05 8.88 -9.28
C GLU A 347 -22.16 8.23 -7.90
N ASP A 348 -21.46 8.86 -6.93
CA ASP A 348 -21.57 8.53 -5.51
C ASP A 348 -22.76 9.24 -4.85
N CYS A 349 -23.19 8.76 -3.69
CA CYS A 349 -24.30 9.34 -2.94
C CYS A 349 -24.08 10.83 -2.60
N CYS A 350 -22.83 11.28 -2.47
CA CYS A 350 -22.51 12.67 -2.12
C CYS A 350 -22.77 13.67 -3.26
N SER A 351 -22.72 13.26 -4.52
CA SER A 351 -22.91 14.14 -5.68
C SER A 351 -24.37 14.34 -6.04
N LEU A 352 -25.23 13.39 -5.69
CA LEU A 352 -26.63 13.36 -6.11
C LEU A 352 -27.53 14.44 -5.47
N PHE A 353 -27.18 14.95 -4.29
CA PHE A 353 -28.05 15.81 -3.50
C PHE A 353 -27.39 17.12 -3.06
N VAL A 354 -26.47 17.62 -3.90
CA VAL A 354 -25.76 18.87 -3.63
C VAL A 354 -26.72 20.05 -3.78
N PRO A 355 -26.87 20.91 -2.75
CA PRO A 355 -27.64 22.15 -2.87
C PRO A 355 -26.94 23.11 -3.83
N LYS A 356 -27.71 24.03 -4.46
CA LYS A 356 -27.15 25.05 -5.38
C LYS A 356 -26.06 25.89 -4.72
N ASN A 357 -26.21 26.23 -3.45
CA ASN A 357 -25.27 27.04 -2.67
C ASN A 357 -24.96 26.35 -1.35
N PRO A 358 -24.02 25.38 -1.30
CA PRO A 358 -23.65 24.76 -0.04
C PRO A 358 -22.91 25.73 0.87
N VAL A 359 -23.17 25.67 2.18
CA VAL A 359 -22.45 26.48 3.15
C VAL A 359 -20.97 26.10 3.20
N THR A 360 -20.10 27.10 3.10
CA THR A 360 -18.63 26.92 3.17
C THR A 360 -18.05 27.27 4.54
N LYS A 361 -18.80 28.01 5.37
CA LYS A 361 -18.42 28.40 6.73
C LYS A 361 -19.53 28.05 7.73
N PRO A 362 -19.86 26.74 7.87
CA PRO A 362 -20.86 26.32 8.84
C PRO A 362 -20.43 26.61 10.27
N ARG A 363 -21.42 26.74 11.17
CA ARG A 363 -21.22 26.89 12.62
C ARG A 363 -21.79 25.69 13.35
N ILE A 364 -21.14 25.23 14.41
CA ILE A 364 -21.54 24.04 15.19
C ILE A 364 -22.99 24.18 15.68
N ALA A 365 -23.32 25.27 16.36
CA ALA A 365 -24.68 25.49 16.87
C ALA A 365 -25.74 25.49 15.77
N GLN A 366 -25.42 25.99 14.57
CA GLN A 366 -26.35 25.96 13.45
C GLN A 366 -26.50 24.56 12.88
N ALA A 367 -25.41 23.78 12.79
CA ALA A 367 -25.50 22.39 12.37
C ALA A 367 -26.33 21.55 13.35
N GLU A 368 -26.13 21.73 14.64
CA GLU A 368 -26.92 21.08 15.69
C GLU A 368 -28.40 21.47 15.62
N PHE A 369 -28.72 22.75 15.37
CA PHE A 369 -30.07 23.22 15.15
C PHE A 369 -30.74 22.51 13.94
N GLN A 370 -30.00 22.32 12.83
CA GLN A 370 -30.53 21.59 11.66
C GLN A 370 -30.84 20.13 11.98
N GLU A 371 -30.15 19.52 12.94
CA GLU A 371 -30.32 18.11 13.33
C GLU A 371 -31.45 17.89 14.35
N GLN A 372 -31.93 18.92 15.06
CA GLN A 372 -32.82 18.77 16.22
C GLN A 372 -34.15 18.05 15.93
N ASN A 373 -34.71 18.26 14.75
CA ASN A 373 -36.01 17.71 14.38
C ASN A 373 -35.90 16.47 13.48
N LEU A 374 -34.69 15.95 13.26
CA LEU A 374 -34.48 14.75 12.45
C LEU A 374 -34.53 13.50 13.33
N MET A 375 -35.17 12.45 12.85
CA MET A 375 -35.23 11.12 13.48
C MET A 375 -33.95 10.30 13.21
N TRP A 376 -32.80 10.97 13.19
CA TRP A 376 -31.54 10.34 12.73
C TRP A 376 -31.08 9.22 13.64
N GLN A 377 -31.32 9.26 14.97
CA GLN A 377 -30.91 8.22 15.92
C GLN A 377 -31.61 6.89 15.60
N GLU A 378 -32.92 6.91 15.50
CA GLU A 378 -33.75 5.75 15.19
C GLU A 378 -33.42 5.18 13.83
N ILE A 379 -33.20 6.06 12.85
CA ILE A 379 -32.84 5.64 11.50
C ILE A 379 -31.46 4.99 11.47
N ILE A 380 -30.46 5.55 12.18
CA ILE A 380 -29.13 4.94 12.31
C ILE A 380 -29.24 3.55 12.94
N ASP A 381 -30.04 3.40 13.99
CA ASP A 381 -30.25 2.09 14.64
C ASP A 381 -30.83 1.05 13.68
N VAL A 382 -31.79 1.45 12.83
CA VAL A 382 -32.33 0.57 11.79
C VAL A 382 -31.28 0.21 10.74
N ILE A 383 -30.48 1.19 10.30
CA ILE A 383 -29.41 1.00 9.33
C ILE A 383 -28.38 -0.01 9.86
N ILE A 384 -27.92 0.17 11.10
CA ILE A 384 -26.89 -0.69 11.72
C ILE A 384 -27.39 -2.14 11.87
N ARG A 385 -28.70 -2.33 12.11
CA ARG A 385 -29.27 -3.67 12.32
C ARG A 385 -29.62 -4.40 11.02
N LYS A 386 -30.02 -3.69 9.96
CA LYS A 386 -30.68 -4.32 8.79
C LYS A 386 -30.12 -3.92 7.43
N ASN A 387 -29.40 -2.81 7.33
CA ASN A 387 -29.12 -2.17 6.04
C ASN A 387 -27.62 -2.10 5.72
N ILE A 388 -26.85 -3.10 6.19
CA ILE A 388 -25.42 -3.22 5.89
C ILE A 388 -25.19 -4.54 5.19
N LYS A 389 -24.59 -4.48 4.01
CA LYS A 389 -24.07 -5.63 3.28
C LYS A 389 -22.55 -5.63 3.39
N THR A 390 -21.97 -6.80 3.62
CA THR A 390 -20.52 -6.96 3.67
C THR A 390 -20.08 -7.80 2.49
N TYR A 391 -19.11 -7.30 1.74
CA TYR A 391 -18.43 -8.04 0.68
C TYR A 391 -17.03 -8.39 1.12
N VAL A 392 -16.66 -9.65 0.95
CA VAL A 392 -15.29 -10.14 1.16
C VAL A 392 -14.59 -10.16 -0.18
N ILE A 393 -13.43 -9.53 -0.23
CA ILE A 393 -12.55 -9.50 -1.38
C ILE A 393 -11.33 -10.37 -1.05
N ASP A 394 -11.21 -11.49 -1.75
CA ASP A 394 -10.11 -12.45 -1.65
C ASP A 394 -9.48 -12.60 -3.03
N ARG A 395 -8.33 -11.95 -3.25
CA ARG A 395 -7.60 -11.93 -4.53
C ARG A 395 -8.50 -11.63 -5.74
N ASP A 396 -8.99 -12.69 -6.41
CA ASP A 396 -9.75 -12.60 -7.64
C ASP A 396 -11.25 -12.80 -7.42
N GLU A 397 -11.66 -13.15 -6.20
CA GLU A 397 -13.06 -13.43 -5.87
C GLU A 397 -13.65 -12.31 -4.99
N ILE A 398 -14.91 -11.98 -5.28
CA ILE A 398 -15.71 -11.06 -4.47
C ILE A 398 -17.05 -11.74 -4.20
N TYR A 399 -17.36 -11.92 -2.94
CA TYR A 399 -18.63 -12.52 -2.53
C TYR A 399 -19.27 -11.78 -1.36
N GLU A 400 -20.60 -11.83 -1.26
CA GLU A 400 -21.33 -11.25 -0.13
C GLU A 400 -21.22 -12.20 1.08
N GLU A 401 -20.81 -11.66 2.23
CA GLU A 401 -20.75 -12.38 3.50
C GLU A 401 -22.18 -12.53 4.04
N SER A 402 -22.62 -13.76 4.27
CA SER A 402 -24.00 -14.09 4.74
C SER A 402 -24.23 -13.75 6.20
#